data_1ed439a8709886df5d63264f1559ac7c
#
_entry.id   1ed439a8709886df5d63264f1559ac7c
#
_cell.length_a   1.000
_cell.length_b   1.000
_cell.length_c   1.000
_cell.angle_alpha   90.00
_cell.angle_beta   90.00
_cell.angle_gamma   90.00
#
_symmetry.space_group_name_H-M   'P 1'
#
loop_
_entity.id
_entity.type
_entity.pdbx_description
1 polymer ?
#
loop_
_entity_poly.entity_id
_entity_poly.type
_entity_poly.pdbx_seq_one_letter_code
_entity_poly.pdbx_strand_id
1 'polypeptide(L)'
;RKENYVGGKRQYEFLKLYLIPEKTREDKTKNEATLALAKAIQSKRIVELQNDAHGFQNTNKSKANVLDYLLDMRAQSKERGSLNYEKTIGNTIRELKLFRGDYIAFRNIDKDFLSSFVDFLKQAKKASKYGVTKAGGLLSNNSVVAYYGVLRTAINRAYKDGIITVNPTKEFDFADKVKAEASRREYLTIE
;
A
#
# COMPACT_ATOMS: atom_id res chain seq x y z
N ARG A 1 -17.98 31.16 -0.31
CA ARG A 1 -17.97 29.92 -1.11
C ARG A 1 -16.80 30.02 -2.10
N LYS A 2 -15.71 29.31 -1.87
CA LYS A 2 -14.70 29.09 -2.92
C LYS A 2 -15.00 27.72 -3.53
N GLU A 3 -15.23 27.73 -4.83
CA GLU A 3 -15.59 26.55 -5.61
C GLU A 3 -14.29 25.86 -6.03
N ASN A 4 -14.07 24.63 -5.55
CA ASN A 4 -12.97 23.80 -6.04
C ASN A 4 -13.50 22.93 -7.18
N TYR A 5 -13.01 23.18 -8.38
CA TYR A 5 -13.31 22.38 -9.57
C TYR A 5 -12.29 21.28 -9.72
N VAL A 6 -12.73 20.02 -9.59
CA VAL A 6 -11.98 18.85 -10.07
C VAL A 6 -12.91 18.10 -11.02
N GLY A 7 -12.58 18.07 -12.30
CA GLY A 7 -13.34 17.34 -13.30
C GLY A 7 -14.79 17.82 -13.53
N GLY A 8 -15.07 19.10 -13.32
CA GLY A 8 -16.38 19.69 -13.64
C GLY A 8 -17.51 19.39 -12.64
N LYS A 9 -17.27 18.64 -11.57
CA LYS A 9 -18.24 18.34 -10.50
C LYS A 9 -17.85 19.01 -9.20
N ARG A 10 -18.81 19.68 -8.54
CA ARG A 10 -18.63 20.26 -7.19
C ARG A 10 -18.59 19.11 -6.18
N GLN A 11 -17.55 19.07 -5.37
CA GLN A 11 -17.49 18.18 -4.21
C GLN A 11 -17.77 18.96 -2.94
N TYR A 12 -18.66 18.45 -2.09
CA TYR A 12 -19.01 19.02 -0.81
C TYR A 12 -18.54 18.09 0.32
N GLU A 13 -17.89 18.68 1.31
CA GLU A 13 -17.51 17.99 2.55
C GLU A 13 -18.31 18.59 3.71
N PHE A 14 -19.06 17.75 4.42
CA PHE A 14 -19.82 18.17 5.61
C PHE A 14 -18.96 17.97 6.85
N LEU A 15 -18.54 19.06 7.48
CA LEU A 15 -17.65 19.04 8.65
C LEU A 15 -18.37 18.65 9.95
N LYS A 16 -19.70 18.58 9.97
CA LYS A 16 -20.54 18.37 11.17
C LYS A 16 -20.25 19.37 12.29
N LEU A 17 -19.81 20.57 11.94
CA LEU A 17 -19.61 21.70 12.84
C LEU A 17 -20.83 22.62 12.76
N TYR A 18 -21.43 22.89 13.89
CA TYR A 18 -22.66 23.72 13.98
C TYR A 18 -22.41 24.92 14.87
N LEU A 19 -22.93 26.07 14.48
CA LEU A 19 -22.98 27.27 15.30
C LEU A 19 -24.24 27.23 16.15
N ILE A 20 -24.14 27.69 17.39
CA ILE A 20 -25.26 27.81 18.32
C ILE A 20 -25.76 29.27 18.35
N PRO A 21 -27.04 29.50 18.66
CA PRO A 21 -27.56 30.89 18.87
C PRO A 21 -26.79 31.61 19.98
N GLU A 22 -26.23 32.78 19.67
CA GLU A 22 -25.46 33.59 20.62
C GLU A 22 -26.40 34.32 21.61
N LYS A 23 -26.57 33.76 22.80
CA LYS A 23 -27.33 34.37 23.88
C LYS A 23 -26.45 34.85 25.01
N THR A 24 -25.28 34.25 25.17
CA THR A 24 -24.33 34.55 26.22
C THR A 24 -22.93 34.83 25.65
N ARG A 25 -22.05 35.43 26.45
CA ARG A 25 -20.63 35.61 26.08
C ARG A 25 -19.92 34.27 25.83
N GLU A 26 -20.30 33.22 26.57
CA GLU A 26 -19.75 31.86 26.40
C GLU A 26 -20.19 31.26 25.06
N ASP A 27 -21.41 31.47 24.61
CA ASP A 27 -21.91 31.02 23.32
C ASP A 27 -21.10 31.62 22.18
N LYS A 28 -20.80 32.93 22.28
CA LYS A 28 -19.95 33.62 21.32
C LYS A 28 -18.57 33.03 21.27
N THR A 29 -17.94 32.78 22.41
CA THR A 29 -16.60 32.15 22.48
C THR A 29 -16.59 30.76 21.87
N LYS A 30 -17.63 29.92 22.10
CA LYS A 30 -17.80 28.62 21.49
C LYS A 30 -17.93 28.71 19.96
N ASN A 31 -18.73 29.67 19.47
CA ASN A 31 -18.88 29.90 18.04
C ASN A 31 -17.57 30.36 17.39
N GLU A 32 -16.82 31.24 18.03
CA GLU A 32 -15.50 31.69 17.57
C GLU A 32 -14.51 30.53 17.47
N ALA A 33 -14.47 29.64 18.47
CA ALA A 33 -13.64 28.43 18.44
C ALA A 33 -14.07 27.48 17.31
N THR A 34 -15.37 27.28 17.10
CA THR A 34 -15.91 26.45 16.02
C THR A 34 -15.56 27.02 14.63
N LEU A 35 -15.65 28.33 14.46
CA LEU A 35 -15.25 29.00 13.21
C LEU A 35 -13.74 28.94 12.98
N ALA A 36 -12.93 29.08 14.03
CA ALA A 36 -11.47 28.93 13.95
C ALA A 36 -11.10 27.51 13.51
N LEU A 37 -11.74 26.49 14.07
CA LEU A 37 -11.56 25.09 13.66
C LEU A 37 -11.96 24.87 12.19
N ALA A 38 -13.11 25.39 11.76
CA ALA A 38 -13.56 25.29 10.38
C ALA A 38 -12.57 25.95 9.39
N LYS A 39 -12.01 27.11 9.75
CA LYS A 39 -10.97 27.80 8.97
C LYS A 39 -9.67 26.99 8.90
N ALA A 40 -9.25 26.38 10.00
CA ALA A 40 -8.06 25.53 10.05
C ALA A 40 -8.22 24.30 9.14
N ILE A 41 -9.40 23.65 9.16
CA ILE A 41 -9.72 22.52 8.27
C ILE A 41 -9.72 22.99 6.80
N GLN A 42 -10.32 24.15 6.50
CA GLN A 42 -10.31 24.71 5.15
C GLN A 42 -8.88 24.96 4.65
N SER A 43 -8.03 25.58 5.46
CA SER A 43 -6.63 25.86 5.11
C SER A 43 -5.86 24.56 4.83
N LYS A 44 -6.05 23.53 5.67
CA LYS A 44 -5.45 22.21 5.45
C LYS A 44 -5.90 21.59 4.13
N ARG A 45 -7.20 21.66 3.80
CA ARG A 45 -7.72 21.14 2.53
C ARG A 45 -7.19 21.87 1.31
N ILE A 46 -7.02 23.21 1.42
CA ILE A 46 -6.41 24.00 0.33
C ILE A 46 -4.97 23.52 0.08
N VAL A 47 -4.19 23.31 1.12
CA VAL A 47 -2.80 22.80 0.99
C VAL A 47 -2.81 21.39 0.39
N GLU A 48 -3.68 20.49 0.83
CA GLU A 48 -3.82 19.14 0.28
C GLU A 48 -4.15 19.18 -1.22
N LEU A 49 -5.09 20.03 -1.65
CA LEU A 49 -5.46 20.19 -3.06
C LEU A 49 -4.34 20.81 -3.91
N GLN A 50 -3.61 21.78 -3.36
CA GLN A 50 -2.46 22.36 -4.02
C GLN A 50 -1.32 21.34 -4.17
N ASN A 51 -1.08 20.54 -3.13
CA ASN A 51 -0.10 19.47 -3.19
C ASN A 51 -0.46 18.42 -4.27
N ASP A 52 -1.73 18.02 -4.36
CA ASP A 52 -2.21 17.12 -5.40
C ASP A 52 -2.07 17.74 -6.81
N ALA A 53 -2.35 19.05 -6.97
CA ALA A 53 -2.23 19.77 -8.24
C ALA A 53 -0.76 19.95 -8.69
N HIS A 54 0.18 20.07 -7.74
CA HIS A 54 1.61 20.26 -8.00
C HIS A 54 2.43 18.97 -7.89
N GLY A 55 1.79 17.80 -7.72
CA GLY A 55 2.49 16.51 -7.63
C GLY A 55 3.25 16.30 -6.30
N PHE A 56 3.00 17.14 -5.29
CA PHE A 56 3.55 16.89 -3.95
C PHE A 56 2.84 15.70 -3.29
N GLN A 57 3.61 14.90 -2.53
CA GLN A 57 3.06 13.73 -1.85
C GLN A 57 1.85 14.10 -0.97
N ASN A 58 0.71 13.49 -1.26
CA ASN A 58 -0.40 13.51 -0.32
C ASN A 58 -0.01 12.68 0.90
N THR A 59 0.45 13.37 1.95
CA THR A 59 0.99 12.74 3.17
C THR A 59 0.02 11.79 3.84
N ASN A 60 -1.28 11.94 3.63
CA ASN A 60 -2.29 11.04 4.19
C ASN A 60 -2.43 9.75 3.35
N LYS A 61 -2.41 9.87 2.01
CA LYS A 61 -2.46 8.69 1.13
C LYS A 61 -1.19 7.84 1.23
N SER A 62 -0.02 8.48 1.32
CA SER A 62 1.26 7.76 1.42
C SER A 62 1.46 7.03 2.76
N LYS A 63 0.65 7.35 3.79
CA LYS A 63 0.56 6.60 5.05
C LYS A 63 -0.28 5.32 4.94
N ALA A 64 -0.97 5.08 3.81
CA ALA A 64 -1.74 3.86 3.61
C ALA A 64 -0.86 2.62 3.84
N ASN A 65 -1.43 1.62 4.51
CA ASN A 65 -0.74 0.39 4.81
C ASN A 65 -0.68 -0.52 3.58
N VAL A 66 0.50 -0.95 3.21
CA VAL A 66 0.72 -1.85 2.08
C VAL A 66 0.02 -3.20 2.28
N LEU A 67 -0.07 -3.67 3.53
CA LEU A 67 -0.71 -4.95 3.82
C LEU A 67 -2.22 -4.90 3.56
N ASP A 68 -2.89 -3.80 3.90
CA ASP A 68 -4.32 -3.60 3.62
C ASP A 68 -4.55 -3.53 2.10
N TYR A 69 -3.69 -2.82 1.38
CA TYR A 69 -3.75 -2.76 -0.09
C TYR A 69 -3.56 -4.14 -0.73
N LEU A 70 -2.66 -4.96 -0.19
CA LEU A 70 -2.46 -6.34 -0.65
C LEU A 70 -3.65 -7.25 -0.30
N LEU A 71 -4.33 -7.02 0.82
CA LEU A 71 -5.57 -7.74 1.19
C LEU A 71 -6.69 -7.43 0.18
N ASP A 72 -6.85 -6.18 -0.23
CA ASP A 72 -7.80 -5.79 -1.28
C ASP A 72 -7.45 -6.44 -2.62
N MET A 73 -6.18 -6.43 -3.02
CA MET A 73 -5.72 -7.13 -4.21
C MET A 73 -5.99 -8.64 -4.15
N ARG A 74 -5.83 -9.24 -2.97
CA ARG A 74 -6.11 -10.66 -2.73
C ARG A 74 -7.60 -10.97 -2.92
N ALA A 75 -8.48 -10.15 -2.36
CA ALA A 75 -9.92 -10.27 -2.53
C ALA A 75 -10.33 -10.20 -4.00
N GLN A 76 -9.84 -9.19 -4.74
CA GLN A 76 -10.07 -9.05 -6.18
C GLN A 76 -9.56 -10.26 -6.99
N SER A 77 -8.41 -10.82 -6.61
CA SER A 77 -7.85 -12.00 -7.28
C SER A 77 -8.72 -13.23 -7.06
N LYS A 78 -9.29 -13.39 -5.87
CA LYS A 78 -10.23 -14.47 -5.54
C LYS A 78 -11.52 -14.37 -6.35
N GLU A 79 -12.09 -13.16 -6.45
CA GLU A 79 -13.30 -12.90 -7.25
C GLU A 79 -13.11 -13.22 -8.73
N ARG A 80 -11.89 -12.96 -9.27
CA ARG A 80 -11.52 -13.29 -10.66
C ARG A 80 -11.21 -14.77 -10.88
N GLY A 81 -11.31 -15.61 -9.86
CA GLY A 81 -11.00 -17.04 -9.95
C GLY A 81 -9.49 -17.38 -10.05
N SER A 82 -8.60 -16.41 -9.83
CA SER A 82 -7.16 -16.62 -9.92
C SER A 82 -6.56 -17.15 -8.61
N LEU A 83 -6.91 -18.39 -8.27
CA LEU A 83 -6.59 -19.01 -6.97
C LEU A 83 -5.08 -19.11 -6.68
N ASN A 84 -4.26 -19.36 -7.69
CA ASN A 84 -2.81 -19.44 -7.50
C ASN A 84 -2.20 -18.08 -7.17
N TYR A 85 -2.68 -17.01 -7.83
CA TYR A 85 -2.21 -15.66 -7.55
C TYR A 85 -2.70 -15.18 -6.18
N GLU A 86 -3.95 -15.49 -5.81
CA GLU A 86 -4.51 -15.23 -4.48
C GLU A 86 -3.64 -15.85 -3.37
N LYS A 87 -3.23 -17.12 -3.52
CA LYS A 87 -2.33 -17.79 -2.58
C LYS A 87 -0.96 -17.12 -2.53
N THR A 88 -0.42 -16.70 -3.67
CA THR A 88 0.87 -16.01 -3.74
C THR A 88 0.82 -14.68 -3.00
N ILE A 89 -0.27 -13.90 -3.16
CA ILE A 89 -0.49 -12.67 -2.41
C ILE A 89 -0.54 -12.96 -0.90
N GLY A 90 -1.30 -13.98 -0.48
CA GLY A 90 -1.39 -14.38 0.92
C GLY A 90 -0.04 -14.75 1.54
N ASN A 91 0.79 -15.47 0.80
CA ASN A 91 2.16 -15.78 1.22
C ASN A 91 3.03 -14.51 1.31
N THR A 92 2.93 -13.60 0.35
CA THR A 92 3.66 -12.33 0.35
C THR A 92 3.30 -11.48 1.57
N ILE A 93 2.00 -11.39 1.92
CA ILE A 93 1.54 -10.70 3.12
C ILE A 93 2.17 -11.29 4.38
N ARG A 94 2.19 -12.64 4.49
CA ARG A 94 2.81 -13.32 5.63
C ARG A 94 4.29 -12.97 5.75
N GLU A 95 5.05 -13.02 4.66
CA GLU A 95 6.49 -12.72 4.67
C GLU A 95 6.75 -11.24 5.00
N LEU A 96 5.92 -10.32 4.50
CA LEU A 96 6.02 -8.90 4.86
C LEU A 96 5.74 -8.65 6.34
N LYS A 97 4.74 -9.34 6.92
CA LYS A 97 4.46 -9.28 8.36
C LYS A 97 5.63 -9.79 9.20
N LEU A 98 6.26 -10.89 8.80
CA LEU A 98 7.45 -11.41 9.46
C LEU A 98 8.65 -10.47 9.33
N PHE A 99 8.75 -9.74 8.23
CA PHE A 99 9.85 -8.81 7.94
C PHE A 99 9.73 -7.48 8.70
N ARG A 100 8.52 -6.87 8.75
CA ARG A 100 8.34 -5.51 9.29
C ARG A 100 7.09 -5.32 10.16
N GLY A 101 6.38 -6.41 10.50
CA GLY A 101 5.18 -6.35 11.34
C GLY A 101 3.90 -6.03 10.56
N ASP A 102 2.86 -5.66 11.29
CA ASP A 102 1.50 -5.52 10.77
C ASP A 102 1.20 -4.17 10.09
N TYR A 103 2.15 -3.22 10.11
CA TYR A 103 1.97 -1.93 9.50
C TYR A 103 3.21 -1.51 8.71
N ILE A 104 3.02 -1.35 7.41
CA ILE A 104 4.06 -0.91 6.47
C ILE A 104 3.46 0.21 5.63
N ALA A 105 3.83 1.46 5.89
CA ALA A 105 3.35 2.58 5.09
C ALA A 105 4.04 2.62 3.72
N PHE A 106 3.30 2.92 2.65
CA PHE A 106 3.87 3.05 1.30
C PHE A 106 5.04 4.02 1.22
N ARG A 107 5.01 5.12 1.99
CA ARG A 107 6.11 6.10 2.05
C ARG A 107 7.44 5.55 2.58
N ASN A 108 7.39 4.43 3.30
CA ASN A 108 8.57 3.79 3.89
C ASN A 108 9.18 2.73 2.96
N ILE A 109 8.58 2.54 1.78
CA ILE A 109 9.10 1.62 0.76
C ILE A 109 10.01 2.42 -0.16
N ASP A 110 11.28 2.28 0.05
CA ASP A 110 12.36 2.80 -0.78
C ASP A 110 13.18 1.67 -1.39
N LYS A 111 14.25 1.99 -2.10
CA LYS A 111 15.18 1.03 -2.70
C LYS A 111 15.80 0.11 -1.64
N ASP A 112 16.14 0.66 -0.48
CA ASP A 112 16.80 -0.09 0.61
C ASP A 112 15.82 -1.05 1.27
N PHE A 113 14.56 -0.66 1.43
CA PHE A 113 13.49 -1.56 1.86
C PHE A 113 13.34 -2.75 0.91
N LEU A 114 13.28 -2.49 -0.41
CA LEU A 114 13.13 -3.55 -1.42
C LEU A 114 14.34 -4.49 -1.40
N SER A 115 15.54 -3.95 -1.31
CA SER A 115 16.78 -4.71 -1.20
C SER A 115 16.77 -5.61 0.03
N SER A 116 16.47 -5.04 1.20
CA SER A 116 16.43 -5.76 2.48
C SER A 116 15.34 -6.83 2.51
N PHE A 117 14.18 -6.56 1.90
CA PHE A 117 13.11 -7.55 1.81
C PHE A 117 13.49 -8.74 0.93
N VAL A 118 14.18 -8.52 -0.19
CA VAL A 118 14.70 -9.61 -1.04
C VAL A 118 15.72 -10.45 -0.27
N ASP A 119 16.63 -9.82 0.46
CA ASP A 119 17.65 -10.53 1.26
C ASP A 119 17.00 -11.33 2.40
N PHE A 120 15.95 -10.79 3.04
CA PHE A 120 15.12 -11.52 3.99
C PHE A 120 14.45 -12.74 3.36
N LEU A 121 13.84 -12.59 2.18
CA LEU A 121 13.19 -13.71 1.48
C LEU A 121 14.16 -14.85 1.12
N LYS A 122 15.42 -14.54 0.79
CA LYS A 122 16.45 -15.57 0.52
C LYS A 122 16.78 -16.43 1.73
N GLN A 123 16.60 -15.87 2.94
CA GLN A 123 16.85 -16.57 4.20
C GLN A 123 15.57 -17.15 4.81
N ALA A 124 14.40 -16.80 4.27
CA ALA A 124 13.11 -17.26 4.77
C ALA A 124 12.91 -18.78 4.51
N LYS A 125 12.34 -19.44 5.51
CA LYS A 125 12.02 -20.88 5.41
C LYS A 125 10.63 -21.09 4.80
N LYS A 126 10.48 -22.17 4.05
CA LYS A 126 9.18 -22.60 3.53
C LYS A 126 8.22 -22.85 4.69
N ALA A 127 7.01 -22.29 4.60
CA ALA A 127 5.96 -22.60 5.56
C ALA A 127 5.54 -24.07 5.41
N SER A 128 5.40 -24.78 6.53
CA SER A 128 4.82 -26.12 6.54
C SER A 128 3.32 -26.04 6.27
N LYS A 129 2.81 -26.89 5.38
CA LYS A 129 1.37 -26.96 5.07
C LYS A 129 0.56 -27.60 6.22
N TYR A 130 1.22 -28.34 7.13
CA TYR A 130 0.55 -29.17 8.16
C TYR A 130 1.12 -28.98 9.56
N GLY A 131 1.80 -27.86 9.85
CA GLY A 131 2.35 -27.62 11.20
C GLY A 131 3.51 -28.57 11.60
N VAL A 132 3.78 -29.60 10.83
CA VAL A 132 4.90 -30.51 11.06
C VAL A 132 6.12 -29.93 10.38
N THR A 133 7.03 -29.40 11.16
CA THR A 133 8.36 -28.95 10.72
C THR A 133 9.23 -30.16 10.32
N LYS A 134 9.00 -30.73 9.15
CA LYS A 134 10.15 -31.25 8.41
C LYS A 134 10.99 -29.99 8.17
N ALA A 135 12.25 -30.01 8.62
CA ALA A 135 13.18 -28.90 8.51
C ALA A 135 13.01 -28.24 7.14
N GLY A 136 12.21 -27.15 7.08
CA GLY A 136 11.80 -26.56 5.85
C GLY A 136 13.00 -25.90 5.23
N GLY A 137 13.41 -26.37 4.05
CA GLY A 137 14.47 -25.71 3.28
C GLY A 137 14.11 -24.24 3.04
N LEU A 138 15.10 -23.46 2.65
CA LEU A 138 14.91 -22.06 2.26
C LEU A 138 13.90 -21.93 1.12
N LEU A 139 13.30 -20.76 0.97
CA LEU A 139 12.48 -20.45 -0.19
C LEU A 139 13.31 -20.65 -1.47
N SER A 140 12.68 -21.23 -2.50
CA SER A 140 13.32 -21.31 -3.83
C SER A 140 13.41 -19.91 -4.44
N ASN A 141 14.38 -19.70 -5.34
CA ASN A 141 14.51 -18.44 -6.09
C ASN A 141 13.20 -18.07 -6.80
N ASN A 142 12.49 -19.06 -7.36
CA ASN A 142 11.18 -18.80 -8.00
C ASN A 142 10.13 -18.31 -7.03
N SER A 143 10.14 -18.74 -5.75
CA SER A 143 9.24 -18.21 -4.71
C SER A 143 9.62 -16.77 -4.35
N VAL A 144 10.92 -16.46 -4.25
CA VAL A 144 11.41 -15.10 -4.00
C VAL A 144 10.98 -14.17 -5.13
N VAL A 145 11.16 -14.59 -6.39
CA VAL A 145 10.70 -13.85 -7.59
C VAL A 145 9.20 -13.58 -7.54
N ALA A 146 8.41 -14.61 -7.20
CA ALA A 146 6.95 -14.48 -7.15
C ALA A 146 6.50 -13.51 -6.05
N TYR A 147 7.06 -13.59 -4.84
CA TYR A 147 6.67 -12.72 -3.72
C TYR A 147 7.09 -11.26 -3.95
N TYR A 148 8.32 -11.05 -4.44
CA TYR A 148 8.73 -9.72 -4.86
C TYR A 148 7.85 -9.18 -6.00
N GLY A 149 7.50 -10.00 -6.98
CA GLY A 149 6.62 -9.64 -8.10
C GLY A 149 5.25 -9.14 -7.65
N VAL A 150 4.66 -9.74 -6.60
CA VAL A 150 3.42 -9.27 -5.98
C VAL A 150 3.61 -7.89 -5.36
N LEU A 151 4.67 -7.69 -4.55
CA LEU A 151 4.97 -6.39 -3.95
C LEU A 151 5.21 -5.31 -5.01
N ARG A 152 6.00 -5.61 -6.04
CA ARG A 152 6.24 -4.73 -7.19
C ARG A 152 4.93 -4.33 -7.88
N THR A 153 4.02 -5.28 -8.05
CA THR A 153 2.70 -5.01 -8.66
C THR A 153 1.88 -4.08 -7.79
N ALA A 154 1.87 -4.27 -6.46
CA ALA A 154 1.18 -3.38 -5.53
C ALA A 154 1.74 -1.96 -5.57
N ILE A 155 3.06 -1.80 -5.57
CA ILE A 155 3.74 -0.50 -5.66
C ILE A 155 3.42 0.20 -6.99
N ASN A 156 3.47 -0.53 -8.11
CA ASN A 156 3.15 0.02 -9.43
C ASN A 156 1.68 0.48 -9.53
N ARG A 157 0.75 -0.26 -8.92
CA ARG A 157 -0.65 0.16 -8.84
C ARG A 157 -0.81 1.38 -7.93
N ALA A 158 -0.21 1.37 -6.74
CA ALA A 158 -0.23 2.49 -5.81
C ALA A 158 0.34 3.78 -6.44
N TYR A 159 1.36 3.67 -7.30
CA TYR A 159 1.88 4.79 -8.08
C TYR A 159 0.85 5.30 -9.11
N LYS A 160 0.17 4.40 -9.83
CA LYS A 160 -0.90 4.78 -10.78
C LYS A 160 -2.11 5.39 -10.08
N ASP A 161 -2.45 4.92 -8.88
CA ASP A 161 -3.55 5.40 -8.05
C ASP A 161 -3.21 6.71 -7.32
N GLY A 162 -1.99 7.25 -7.50
CA GLY A 162 -1.53 8.49 -6.86
C GLY A 162 -1.36 8.38 -5.34
N ILE A 163 -1.19 7.16 -4.81
CA ILE A 163 -0.86 6.91 -3.40
C ILE A 163 0.58 7.30 -3.11
N ILE A 164 1.48 7.01 -4.05
CA ILE A 164 2.89 7.41 -4.03
C ILE A 164 3.22 8.19 -5.30
N THR A 165 4.11 9.18 -5.19
CA THR A 165 4.55 10.04 -6.32
C THR A 165 5.82 9.55 -6.97
N VAL A 166 6.63 8.78 -6.25
CA VAL A 166 7.87 8.15 -6.75
C VAL A 166 7.71 6.65 -6.68
N ASN A 167 8.12 5.97 -7.75
CA ASN A 167 8.07 4.51 -7.80
C ASN A 167 9.45 3.91 -7.54
N PRO A 168 9.72 3.39 -6.33
CA PRO A 168 11.04 2.88 -5.95
C PRO A 168 11.45 1.62 -6.74
N THR A 169 10.51 0.91 -7.36
CA THR A 169 10.82 -0.29 -8.14
C THR A 169 11.54 0.02 -9.45
N LYS A 170 11.54 1.29 -9.90
CA LYS A 170 12.28 1.71 -11.10
C LYS A 170 13.78 1.90 -10.84
N GLU A 171 14.13 2.18 -9.58
CA GLU A 171 15.51 2.41 -9.15
C GLU A 171 16.17 1.14 -8.61
N PHE A 172 15.39 0.08 -8.41
CA PHE A 172 15.85 -1.18 -7.84
C PHE A 172 15.96 -2.25 -8.92
N ASP A 173 17.19 -2.66 -9.24
CA ASP A 173 17.43 -3.78 -10.15
C ASP A 173 17.32 -5.11 -9.37
N PHE A 174 16.19 -5.76 -9.55
CA PHE A 174 15.92 -7.05 -8.92
C PHE A 174 16.71 -8.18 -9.57
N ALA A 175 17.01 -8.11 -10.86
CA ALA A 175 17.68 -9.16 -11.62
C ALA A 175 19.13 -9.38 -11.13
N ASP A 176 19.77 -8.32 -10.63
CA ASP A 176 21.09 -8.41 -10.02
C ASP A 176 21.12 -9.25 -8.73
N LYS A 177 19.97 -9.28 -8.01
CA LYS A 177 19.89 -9.99 -6.73
C LYS A 177 19.38 -11.42 -6.83
N VAL A 178 18.47 -11.70 -7.76
CA VAL A 178 17.81 -13.01 -7.87
C VAL A 178 17.61 -13.39 -9.32
N LYS A 179 18.18 -14.50 -9.71
CA LYS A 179 17.92 -15.13 -11.03
C LYS A 179 16.86 -16.21 -10.84
N ALA A 180 15.84 -16.18 -11.68
CA ALA A 180 14.84 -17.25 -11.74
C ALA A 180 15.52 -18.55 -12.21
N GLU A 181 15.20 -19.65 -11.54
CA GLU A 181 15.66 -20.97 -11.97
C GLU A 181 14.77 -21.50 -13.09
N ALA A 182 15.37 -22.09 -14.09
CA ALA A 182 14.62 -22.78 -15.13
C ALA A 182 13.81 -23.93 -14.53
N SER A 183 12.56 -24.05 -14.93
CA SER A 183 11.73 -25.18 -14.51
C SER A 183 12.24 -26.45 -15.18
N ARG A 184 12.75 -27.38 -14.41
CA ARG A 184 13.03 -28.73 -14.88
C ARG A 184 11.72 -29.50 -14.99
N ARG A 185 11.06 -29.38 -16.12
CA ARG A 185 9.91 -30.22 -16.47
C ARG A 185 10.44 -31.39 -17.26
N GLU A 186 10.51 -32.58 -16.65
CA GLU A 186 10.67 -33.83 -17.36
C GLU A 186 9.30 -34.17 -17.96
N TYR A 187 9.25 -34.21 -19.28
CA TYR A 187 8.08 -34.75 -19.97
C TYR A 187 8.24 -36.24 -20.10
N LEU A 188 7.30 -37.02 -19.60
CA LEU A 188 7.21 -38.41 -19.94
C LEU A 188 6.92 -38.54 -21.43
N THR A 189 7.87 -39.03 -22.22
CA THR A 189 7.61 -39.48 -23.58
C THR A 189 6.78 -40.74 -23.47
N ILE A 190 5.57 -40.70 -24.07
CA ILE A 190 4.77 -41.94 -24.27
C ILE A 190 5.39 -42.65 -25.45
N GLU A 191 6.04 -43.79 -25.18
CA GLU A 191 6.45 -44.74 -26.22
C GLU A 191 5.25 -45.58 -26.67
#